data_258b027be1eefd500d25527e79e8d3b3
#
_entry.id   258b027be1eefd500d25527e79e8d3b3
#
_cell.length_a   1.000
_cell.length_b   1.000
_cell.length_c   1.000
_cell.angle_alpha   90.00
_cell.angle_beta   90.00
_cell.angle_gamma   90.00
#
_symmetry.space_group_name_H-M   'P 1'
#
loop_
_entity.id
_entity.type
_entity.pdbx_description
1 polymer ?
#
loop_
_entity_poly.entity_id
_entity_poly.type
_entity_poly.pdbx_seq_one_letter_code
_entity_poly.pdbx_strand_id
1 'polypeptide(L)'
;MYIDELKEIYEGIKPEIQNRLQDFRNVWTNGGDKEIFVEVAFCVLTPQSKAVNAWSAINKLIDTKLLFEGKAEEIAEYLNVVRFKNTKAENLVRLREIMMNDKGEFITKQLFSSMKDSFERREWIVANVRGMGWKEASHFLRNVGFGEELAILDRHILRNMERLGVIESIPKTITGKSYLEMEAKLRTYVKTIDIPMDEMDLLLWY
;
A
#
# COMPACT_ATOMS: atom_id res chain seq x y z
N MET A 1 -21.31 8.22 -12.42
CA MET A 1 -21.18 6.83 -12.90
C MET A 1 -22.41 6.09 -12.41
N TYR A 2 -23.15 5.47 -13.30
CA TYR A 2 -24.30 4.65 -12.91
C TYR A 2 -23.78 3.27 -12.46
N ILE A 3 -24.46 2.63 -11.53
CA ILE A 3 -24.07 1.30 -11.01
C ILE A 3 -23.97 0.26 -12.14
N ASP A 4 -24.87 0.33 -13.10
CA ASP A 4 -24.90 -0.58 -14.24
C ASP A 4 -23.63 -0.45 -15.11
N GLU A 5 -23.18 0.78 -15.38
CA GLU A 5 -21.93 1.05 -16.11
C GLU A 5 -20.71 0.50 -15.35
N LEU A 6 -20.66 0.69 -14.02
CA LEU A 6 -19.59 0.15 -13.18
C LEU A 6 -19.55 -1.38 -13.23
N LYS A 7 -20.72 -2.03 -13.19
CA LYS A 7 -20.84 -3.50 -13.30
C LYS A 7 -20.43 -4.01 -14.68
N GLU A 8 -20.80 -3.31 -15.73
CA GLU A 8 -20.40 -3.67 -17.10
C GLU A 8 -18.88 -3.62 -17.26
N ILE A 9 -18.25 -2.54 -16.78
CA ILE A 9 -16.77 -2.43 -16.77
C ILE A 9 -16.18 -3.57 -15.95
N TYR A 10 -16.69 -3.83 -14.75
CA TYR A 10 -16.19 -4.87 -13.86
C TYR A 10 -16.23 -6.25 -14.53
N GLU A 11 -17.34 -6.66 -15.13
CA GLU A 11 -17.44 -7.96 -15.82
C GLU A 11 -16.42 -8.07 -16.98
N GLY A 12 -16.15 -6.96 -17.66
CA GLY A 12 -15.16 -6.91 -18.76
C GLY A 12 -13.71 -7.11 -18.32
N ILE A 13 -13.36 -6.64 -17.12
CA ILE A 13 -11.96 -6.65 -16.63
C ILE A 13 -11.73 -7.56 -15.40
N LYS A 14 -12.77 -8.21 -14.90
CA LYS A 14 -12.70 -9.09 -13.73
C LYS A 14 -11.56 -10.12 -13.77
N PRO A 15 -11.31 -10.82 -14.90
CA PRO A 15 -10.18 -11.75 -14.97
C PRO A 15 -8.83 -11.07 -14.77
N GLU A 16 -8.65 -9.84 -15.28
CA GLU A 16 -7.43 -9.07 -15.11
C GLU A 16 -7.23 -8.65 -13.65
N ILE A 17 -8.31 -8.18 -13.00
CA ILE A 17 -8.32 -7.84 -11.58
C ILE A 17 -7.94 -9.07 -10.75
N GLN A 18 -8.57 -10.21 -10.98
CA GLN A 18 -8.31 -11.44 -10.23
C GLN A 18 -6.89 -11.97 -10.41
N ASN A 19 -6.36 -11.91 -11.63
CA ASN A 19 -4.97 -12.23 -11.91
C ASN A 19 -4.02 -11.30 -11.13
N ARG A 20 -4.32 -9.99 -11.10
CA ARG A 20 -3.51 -9.04 -10.35
C ARG A 20 -3.54 -9.29 -8.84
N LEU A 21 -4.70 -9.62 -8.28
CA LEU A 21 -4.82 -10.00 -6.87
C LEU A 21 -4.07 -11.30 -6.57
N GLN A 22 -4.05 -12.24 -7.52
CA GLN A 22 -3.25 -13.45 -7.38
C GLN A 22 -1.75 -13.15 -7.39
N ASP A 23 -1.28 -12.22 -8.23
CA ASP A 23 0.12 -11.77 -8.22
C ASP A 23 0.50 -11.20 -6.84
N PHE A 24 -0.36 -10.39 -6.22
CA PHE A 24 -0.13 -9.87 -4.88
C PHE A 24 -0.06 -10.99 -3.82
N ARG A 25 -0.94 -11.98 -3.87
CA ARG A 25 -0.87 -13.16 -2.99
C ARG A 25 0.43 -13.95 -3.19
N ASN A 26 0.88 -14.04 -4.43
CA ASN A 26 2.14 -14.73 -4.78
C ASN A 26 3.37 -14.02 -4.18
N VAL A 27 3.36 -12.70 -4.04
CA VAL A 27 4.43 -11.96 -3.36
C VAL A 27 4.61 -12.48 -1.93
N TRP A 28 3.53 -12.63 -1.18
CA TRP A 28 3.59 -13.19 0.18
C TRP A 28 3.95 -14.66 0.20
N THR A 29 3.34 -15.46 -0.66
CA THR A 29 3.51 -16.91 -0.64
C THR A 29 4.93 -17.32 -0.99
N ASN A 30 5.50 -16.71 -2.04
CA ASN A 30 6.79 -17.08 -2.61
C ASN A 30 7.96 -16.23 -2.09
N GLY A 31 7.68 -15.00 -1.63
CA GLY A 31 8.70 -14.08 -1.12
C GLY A 31 9.19 -14.45 0.28
N GLY A 32 10.47 -14.20 0.55
CA GLY A 32 11.07 -14.23 1.87
C GLY A 32 11.00 -12.88 2.58
N ASP A 33 11.69 -12.78 3.72
CA ASP A 33 11.69 -11.55 4.54
C ASP A 33 12.20 -10.32 3.77
N LYS A 34 13.21 -10.48 2.90
CA LYS A 34 13.77 -9.39 2.09
C LYS A 34 12.80 -8.89 1.03
N GLU A 35 12.11 -9.79 0.34
CA GLU A 35 11.12 -9.44 -0.68
C GLU A 35 9.95 -8.68 -0.06
N ILE A 36 9.46 -9.12 1.11
CA ILE A 36 8.41 -8.40 1.83
C ILE A 36 8.91 -7.03 2.34
N PHE A 37 10.17 -6.95 2.81
CA PHE A 37 10.80 -5.68 3.17
C PHE A 37 10.85 -4.70 1.98
N VAL A 38 11.18 -5.18 0.78
CA VAL A 38 11.21 -4.35 -0.45
C VAL A 38 9.83 -3.74 -0.73
N GLU A 39 8.74 -4.47 -0.54
CA GLU A 39 7.38 -3.94 -0.72
C GLU A 39 7.03 -2.85 0.32
N VAL A 40 7.43 -3.02 1.58
CA VAL A 40 7.27 -1.95 2.58
C VAL A 40 8.08 -0.72 2.19
N ALA A 41 9.35 -0.91 1.82
CA ALA A 41 10.26 0.17 1.41
C ALA A 41 9.72 0.94 0.19
N PHE A 42 9.17 0.24 -0.80
CA PHE A 42 8.46 0.87 -1.92
C PHE A 42 7.32 1.77 -1.43
N CYS A 43 6.47 1.29 -0.53
CA CYS A 43 5.35 2.07 -0.01
C CYS A 43 5.80 3.29 0.81
N VAL A 44 6.94 3.25 1.50
CA VAL A 44 7.57 4.42 2.13
C VAL A 44 7.95 5.50 1.10
N LEU A 45 8.28 5.11 -0.12
CA LEU A 45 8.66 6.06 -1.19
C LEU A 45 7.46 6.64 -1.95
N THR A 46 6.27 6.05 -1.86
CA THR A 46 5.08 6.47 -2.65
C THR A 46 4.44 7.79 -2.22
N PRO A 47 4.45 8.27 -0.95
CA PRO A 47 3.82 9.53 -0.59
C PRO A 47 4.26 10.68 -1.49
N GLN A 48 3.29 11.35 -2.14
CA GLN A 48 3.50 12.47 -3.06
C GLN A 48 4.49 12.20 -4.21
N SER A 49 4.67 10.93 -4.60
CA SER A 49 5.53 10.52 -5.72
C SER A 49 4.79 9.54 -6.63
N LYS A 50 5.18 9.49 -7.90
CA LYS A 50 4.63 8.50 -8.83
C LYS A 50 5.17 7.11 -8.48
N ALA A 51 4.31 6.09 -8.49
CA ALA A 51 4.69 4.71 -8.20
C ALA A 51 5.84 4.21 -9.09
N VAL A 52 5.83 4.55 -10.39
CA VAL A 52 6.91 4.19 -11.32
C VAL A 52 8.26 4.77 -10.90
N ASN A 53 8.28 6.00 -10.36
CA ASN A 53 9.50 6.62 -9.87
C ASN A 53 10.00 5.96 -8.57
N ALA A 54 9.06 5.61 -7.68
CA ALA A 54 9.38 4.89 -6.45
C ALA A 54 10.01 3.52 -6.75
N TRP A 55 9.42 2.74 -7.66
CA TRP A 55 9.99 1.47 -8.11
C TRP A 55 11.35 1.62 -8.79
N SER A 56 11.51 2.62 -9.66
CA SER A 56 12.82 2.91 -10.29
C SER A 56 13.89 3.19 -9.24
N ALA A 57 13.55 3.93 -8.18
CA ALA A 57 14.49 4.19 -7.09
C ALA A 57 14.80 2.94 -6.27
N ILE A 58 13.78 2.15 -5.91
CA ILE A 58 13.94 0.88 -5.17
C ILE A 58 14.86 -0.07 -5.94
N ASN A 59 14.64 -0.27 -7.23
CA ASN A 59 15.47 -1.17 -8.05
C ASN A 59 16.95 -0.73 -8.03
N LYS A 60 17.22 0.55 -8.20
CA LYS A 60 18.60 1.09 -8.12
C LYS A 60 19.22 0.86 -6.74
N LEU A 61 18.45 1.04 -5.67
CA LEU A 61 18.91 0.81 -4.30
C LEU A 61 19.17 -0.68 -4.02
N ILE A 62 18.41 -1.58 -4.66
CA ILE A 62 18.66 -3.04 -4.62
C ILE A 62 19.95 -3.38 -5.36
N ASP A 63 20.11 -2.91 -6.61
CA ASP A 63 21.26 -3.19 -7.47
C ASP A 63 22.58 -2.74 -6.81
N THR A 64 22.54 -1.62 -6.09
CA THR A 64 23.69 -1.08 -5.34
C THR A 64 23.82 -1.63 -3.92
N LYS A 65 22.89 -2.48 -3.48
CA LYS A 65 22.72 -2.98 -2.10
C LYS A 65 22.43 -1.90 -1.04
N LEU A 66 22.37 -0.63 -1.43
CA LEU A 66 22.14 0.48 -0.50
C LEU A 66 20.78 0.38 0.24
N LEU A 67 19.77 -0.27 -0.34
CA LEU A 67 18.51 -0.51 0.34
C LEU A 67 18.71 -1.32 1.64
N PHE A 68 19.66 -2.23 1.65
CA PHE A 68 19.88 -3.19 2.73
C PHE A 68 20.96 -2.77 3.73
N GLU A 69 21.95 -1.96 3.30
CA GLU A 69 23.11 -1.63 4.11
C GLU A 69 23.59 -0.17 4.02
N GLY A 70 23.00 0.64 3.10
CA GLY A 70 23.42 2.03 2.88
C GLY A 70 23.02 2.96 4.03
N LYS A 71 23.77 4.06 4.17
CA LYS A 71 23.42 5.18 5.05
C LYS A 71 22.41 6.10 4.37
N ALA A 72 21.73 6.93 5.16
CA ALA A 72 20.69 7.82 4.63
C ALA A 72 21.21 8.78 3.55
N GLU A 73 22.43 9.30 3.70
CA GLU A 73 23.04 10.19 2.73
C GLU A 73 23.26 9.51 1.38
N GLU A 74 23.78 8.27 1.40
CA GLU A 74 24.02 7.46 0.19
C GLU A 74 22.70 7.09 -0.51
N ILE A 75 21.68 6.67 0.26
CA ILE A 75 20.35 6.37 -0.24
C ILE A 75 19.73 7.61 -0.90
N ALA A 76 19.87 8.80 -0.29
CA ALA A 76 19.28 10.04 -0.78
C ALA A 76 19.77 10.44 -2.17
N GLU A 77 20.98 10.06 -2.58
CA GLU A 77 21.53 10.32 -3.91
C GLU A 77 20.72 9.61 -5.01
N TYR A 78 20.14 8.44 -4.71
CA TYR A 78 19.31 7.65 -5.63
C TYR A 78 17.84 8.03 -5.62
N LEU A 79 17.41 8.88 -4.67
CA LEU A 79 16.01 9.28 -4.49
C LEU A 79 15.63 10.60 -5.19
N ASN A 80 16.42 11.10 -6.14
CA ASN A 80 16.15 12.37 -6.84
C ASN A 80 14.84 12.36 -7.64
N VAL A 81 14.31 11.18 -7.98
CA VAL A 81 13.06 11.00 -8.74
C VAL A 81 11.81 11.01 -7.86
N VAL A 82 11.95 11.03 -6.54
CA VAL A 82 10.86 11.11 -5.57
C VAL A 82 10.94 12.39 -4.74
N ARG A 83 9.81 12.84 -4.21
CA ARG A 83 9.75 14.02 -3.33
C ARG A 83 10.26 13.69 -1.93
N PHE A 84 10.85 14.68 -1.25
CA PHE A 84 11.35 14.56 0.12
C PHE A 84 12.44 13.50 0.30
N LYS A 85 13.37 13.45 -0.64
CA LYS A 85 14.39 12.41 -0.73
C LYS A 85 15.16 12.16 0.57
N ASN A 86 15.59 13.22 1.29
CA ASN A 86 16.37 13.09 2.51
C ASN A 86 15.53 12.44 3.63
N THR A 87 14.32 12.95 3.88
CA THR A 87 13.40 12.35 4.86
C THR A 87 13.05 10.91 4.53
N LYS A 88 12.84 10.59 3.24
CA LYS A 88 12.55 9.21 2.80
C LYS A 88 13.74 8.30 2.97
N ALA A 89 14.96 8.78 2.71
CA ALA A 89 16.18 8.02 2.97
C ALA A 89 16.33 7.68 4.46
N GLU A 90 16.13 8.65 5.36
CA GLU A 90 16.10 8.41 6.80
C GLU A 90 15.01 7.40 7.20
N ASN A 91 13.82 7.49 6.59
CA ASN A 91 12.72 6.58 6.86
C ASN A 91 13.05 5.14 6.41
N LEU A 92 13.76 4.96 5.28
CA LEU A 92 14.22 3.64 4.83
C LEU A 92 15.25 3.03 5.78
N VAL A 93 16.19 3.83 6.31
CA VAL A 93 17.15 3.35 7.31
C VAL A 93 16.43 2.91 8.59
N ARG A 94 15.51 3.72 9.11
CA ARG A 94 14.70 3.37 10.28
C ARG A 94 13.80 2.15 10.04
N LEU A 95 13.20 2.05 8.85
CA LEU A 95 12.43 0.87 8.47
C LEU A 95 13.29 -0.39 8.55
N ARG A 96 14.51 -0.34 8.03
CA ARG A 96 15.45 -1.46 8.09
C ARG A 96 15.75 -1.87 9.53
N GLU A 97 16.00 -0.88 10.42
CA GLU A 97 16.27 -1.14 11.83
C GLU A 97 15.13 -1.91 12.54
N ILE A 98 13.86 -1.55 12.25
CA ILE A 98 12.71 -2.23 12.87
C ILE A 98 12.33 -3.56 12.19
N MET A 99 12.83 -3.81 10.98
CA MET A 99 12.56 -5.04 10.20
C MET A 99 13.72 -6.04 10.26
N MET A 100 14.72 -5.79 11.08
CA MET A 100 15.85 -6.69 11.31
C MET A 100 15.92 -7.11 12.78
N ASN A 101 16.42 -8.32 13.02
CA ASN A 101 16.74 -8.79 14.35
C ASN A 101 18.16 -8.38 14.79
N ASP A 102 18.54 -8.68 16.02
CA ASP A 102 19.86 -8.37 16.59
C ASP A 102 21.04 -9.04 15.85
N LYS A 103 20.76 -10.04 15.01
CA LYS A 103 21.76 -10.72 14.17
C LYS A 103 21.91 -10.07 12.79
N GLY A 104 21.14 -9.02 12.48
CA GLY A 104 21.13 -8.37 11.19
C GLY A 104 20.36 -9.13 10.11
N GLU A 105 19.44 -10.02 10.47
CA GLU A 105 18.59 -10.76 9.56
C GLU A 105 17.23 -10.10 9.45
N PHE A 106 16.66 -10.01 8.24
CA PHE A 106 15.31 -9.51 8.05
C PHE A 106 14.28 -10.47 8.62
N ILE A 107 13.31 -9.93 9.36
CA ILE A 107 12.21 -10.66 10.02
C ILE A 107 10.83 -10.15 9.58
N THR A 108 10.76 -9.48 8.45
CA THR A 108 9.55 -8.76 7.98
C THR A 108 8.35 -9.68 7.85
N LYS A 109 8.53 -10.83 7.18
CA LYS A 109 7.48 -11.83 7.00
C LYS A 109 7.09 -12.48 8.32
N GLN A 110 8.09 -12.83 9.15
CA GLN A 110 7.88 -13.38 10.48
C GLN A 110 7.08 -12.40 11.35
N LEU A 111 7.46 -11.12 11.34
CA LEU A 111 6.79 -10.06 12.09
C LEU A 111 5.31 -9.95 11.72
N PHE A 112 4.99 -9.82 10.43
CA PHE A 112 3.60 -9.71 10.00
C PHE A 112 2.82 -11.00 10.12
N SER A 113 3.47 -12.17 10.07
CA SER A 113 2.81 -13.46 10.32
C SER A 113 2.36 -13.65 11.76
N SER A 114 2.99 -12.98 12.72
CA SER A 114 2.62 -13.05 14.14
C SER A 114 1.33 -12.28 14.48
N MET A 115 0.87 -11.42 13.59
CA MET A 115 -0.30 -10.57 13.80
C MET A 115 -1.56 -11.28 13.29
N LYS A 116 -2.67 -11.07 14.00
CA LYS A 116 -3.93 -11.78 13.83
C LYS A 116 -4.55 -11.60 12.43
N ASP A 117 -4.66 -10.34 11.99
CA ASP A 117 -5.39 -9.97 10.77
C ASP A 117 -4.79 -8.73 10.09
N SER A 118 -5.37 -8.34 8.97
CA SER A 118 -4.93 -7.18 8.18
C SER A 118 -5.11 -5.86 8.91
N PHE A 119 -6.08 -5.75 9.82
CA PHE A 119 -6.33 -4.52 10.58
C PHE A 119 -5.23 -4.32 11.62
N GLU A 120 -4.85 -5.37 12.36
CA GLU A 120 -3.74 -5.33 13.32
C GLU A 120 -2.42 -5.01 12.62
N ARG A 121 -2.14 -5.66 11.47
CA ARG A 121 -0.96 -5.34 10.63
C ARG A 121 -0.92 -3.89 10.24
N ARG A 122 -2.05 -3.34 9.76
CA ARG A 122 -2.15 -1.94 9.34
C ARG A 122 -1.93 -0.97 10.50
N GLU A 123 -2.56 -1.21 11.64
CA GLU A 123 -2.38 -0.40 12.85
C GLU A 123 -0.92 -0.40 13.30
N TRP A 124 -0.30 -1.57 13.31
CA TRP A 124 1.12 -1.69 13.65
C TRP A 124 2.00 -0.87 12.69
N ILE A 125 1.76 -0.95 11.38
CA ILE A 125 2.51 -0.19 10.37
C ILE A 125 2.35 1.31 10.61
N VAL A 126 1.12 1.78 10.79
CA VAL A 126 0.84 3.21 11.01
C VAL A 126 1.51 3.73 12.29
N ALA A 127 1.59 2.91 13.32
CA ALA A 127 2.20 3.27 14.59
C ALA A 127 3.74 3.24 14.57
N ASN A 128 4.35 2.34 13.80
CA ASN A 128 5.78 2.03 13.91
C ASN A 128 6.59 2.43 12.67
N VAL A 129 5.99 2.49 11.47
CA VAL A 129 6.71 2.80 10.24
C VAL A 129 6.61 4.28 9.91
N ARG A 130 7.70 5.02 10.17
CA ARG A 130 7.74 6.45 9.88
C ARG A 130 7.57 6.74 8.40
N GLY A 131 6.65 7.66 8.08
CA GLY A 131 6.35 8.06 6.70
C GLY A 131 5.25 7.25 6.02
N MET A 132 4.66 6.28 6.71
CA MET A 132 3.48 5.55 6.24
C MET A 132 2.24 5.96 7.06
N GLY A 133 1.20 6.41 6.36
CA GLY A 133 -0.13 6.60 6.94
C GLY A 133 -1.06 5.42 6.62
N TRP A 134 -2.35 5.57 6.92
CA TRP A 134 -3.38 4.57 6.67
C TRP A 134 -3.42 4.10 5.22
N LYS A 135 -3.30 5.04 4.28
CA LYS A 135 -3.34 4.76 2.83
C LYS A 135 -2.13 3.94 2.39
N GLU A 136 -0.92 4.32 2.80
CA GLU A 136 0.32 3.61 2.44
C GLU A 136 0.37 2.23 3.09
N ALA A 137 -0.09 2.10 4.33
CA ALA A 137 -0.17 0.81 5.02
C ALA A 137 -1.16 -0.13 4.34
N SER A 138 -2.36 0.36 3.96
CA SER A 138 -3.32 -0.42 3.16
C SER A 138 -2.74 -0.81 1.80
N HIS A 139 -1.99 0.09 1.14
CA HIS A 139 -1.35 -0.17 -0.15
C HIS A 139 -0.32 -1.29 -0.05
N PHE A 140 0.55 -1.25 0.96
CA PHE A 140 1.50 -2.35 1.21
C PHE A 140 0.77 -3.67 1.45
N LEU A 141 -0.21 -3.70 2.35
CA LEU A 141 -0.94 -4.92 2.68
C LEU A 141 -1.65 -5.51 1.46
N ARG A 142 -2.24 -4.69 0.58
CA ARG A 142 -2.78 -5.14 -0.70
C ARG A 142 -1.69 -5.77 -1.58
N ASN A 143 -0.52 -5.13 -1.70
CA ASN A 143 0.59 -5.61 -2.53
C ASN A 143 1.16 -6.96 -2.08
N VAL A 144 0.92 -7.33 -0.84
CA VAL A 144 1.33 -8.65 -0.30
C VAL A 144 0.16 -9.58 -0.02
N GLY A 145 -1.02 -9.32 -0.61
CA GLY A 145 -2.17 -10.22 -0.58
C GLY A 145 -3.03 -10.16 0.68
N PHE A 146 -2.92 -9.11 1.50
CA PHE A 146 -3.73 -8.88 2.69
C PHE A 146 -4.72 -7.72 2.53
N GLY A 147 -5.16 -7.43 1.30
CA GLY A 147 -6.02 -6.29 0.98
C GLY A 147 -7.52 -6.54 1.07
N GLU A 148 -7.99 -7.77 1.29
CA GLU A 148 -9.38 -8.21 1.10
C GLU A 148 -10.44 -7.31 1.75
N GLU A 149 -10.12 -6.70 2.91
CA GLU A 149 -11.05 -5.83 3.64
C GLU A 149 -10.57 -4.39 3.79
N LEU A 150 -9.46 -4.03 3.13
CA LEU A 150 -8.83 -2.73 3.24
C LEU A 150 -9.09 -1.89 1.99
N ALA A 151 -9.23 -0.57 2.16
CA ALA A 151 -9.26 0.37 1.05
C ALA A 151 -7.96 1.18 0.97
N ILE A 152 -7.58 1.57 -0.25
CA ILE A 152 -6.48 2.50 -0.50
C ILE A 152 -7.09 3.85 -0.88
N LEU A 153 -7.52 4.62 0.14
CA LEU A 153 -8.26 5.87 -0.07
C LEU A 153 -7.33 7.00 -0.51
N ASP A 154 -6.92 6.95 -1.76
CA ASP A 154 -6.25 8.07 -2.40
C ASP A 154 -7.25 9.06 -3.03
N ARG A 155 -6.74 10.13 -3.62
CA ARG A 155 -7.61 11.17 -4.22
C ARG A 155 -8.45 10.66 -5.38
N HIS A 156 -7.98 9.66 -6.11
CA HIS A 156 -8.71 9.07 -7.23
C HIS A 156 -9.88 8.23 -6.71
N ILE A 157 -9.60 7.33 -5.78
CA ILE A 157 -10.62 6.50 -5.13
C ILE A 157 -11.67 7.37 -4.43
N LEU A 158 -11.26 8.39 -3.69
CA LEU A 158 -12.20 9.29 -3.00
C LEU A 158 -13.13 10.03 -3.97
N ARG A 159 -12.64 10.48 -5.13
CA ARG A 159 -13.48 11.09 -6.16
C ARG A 159 -14.50 10.11 -6.73
N ASN A 160 -14.11 8.87 -6.92
CA ASN A 160 -15.04 7.84 -7.39
C ASN A 160 -16.07 7.50 -6.30
N MET A 161 -15.67 7.43 -5.03
CA MET A 161 -16.60 7.25 -3.91
C MET A 161 -17.64 8.39 -3.83
N GLU A 162 -17.23 9.65 -4.05
CA GLU A 162 -18.13 10.80 -4.11
C GLU A 162 -19.10 10.69 -5.31
N ARG A 163 -18.60 10.33 -6.50
CA ARG A 163 -19.42 10.11 -7.71
C ARG A 163 -20.42 8.98 -7.58
N LEU A 164 -20.06 7.93 -6.83
CA LEU A 164 -20.92 6.79 -6.54
C LEU A 164 -21.89 7.04 -5.36
N GLY A 165 -21.82 8.20 -4.72
CA GLY A 165 -22.66 8.53 -3.55
C GLY A 165 -22.29 7.77 -2.27
N VAL A 166 -21.11 7.15 -2.22
CA VAL A 166 -20.59 6.45 -1.02
C VAL A 166 -20.22 7.47 0.06
N ILE A 167 -19.70 8.62 -0.34
CA ILE A 167 -19.46 9.78 0.52
C ILE A 167 -20.11 11.02 -0.09
N GLU A 168 -20.54 11.95 0.75
CA GLU A 168 -21.16 13.21 0.29
C GLU A 168 -20.14 14.18 -0.30
N SER A 169 -18.95 14.23 0.28
CA SER A 169 -17.86 15.10 -0.16
C SER A 169 -16.50 14.60 0.35
N ILE A 170 -15.45 14.96 -0.38
CA ILE A 170 -14.08 14.64 0.02
C ILE A 170 -13.66 15.62 1.13
N PRO A 171 -13.27 15.16 2.32
CA PRO A 171 -12.84 16.05 3.39
C PRO A 171 -11.53 16.79 3.04
N LYS A 172 -11.40 18.03 3.45
CA LYS A 172 -10.17 18.83 3.25
C LYS A 172 -8.93 18.17 3.87
N THR A 173 -9.12 17.53 5.02
CA THR A 173 -8.06 16.81 5.74
C THR A 173 -8.58 15.43 6.11
N ILE A 174 -7.77 14.41 5.81
CA ILE A 174 -8.09 13.03 6.15
C ILE A 174 -7.31 12.67 7.41
N THR A 175 -8.04 12.47 8.50
CA THR A 175 -7.51 11.94 9.76
C THR A 175 -7.63 10.41 9.76
N GLY A 176 -6.97 9.72 10.69
CA GLY A 176 -7.15 8.27 10.85
C GLY A 176 -8.62 7.90 11.07
N LYS A 177 -9.34 8.66 11.90
CA LYS A 177 -10.76 8.45 12.16
C LYS A 177 -11.59 8.58 10.89
N SER A 178 -11.46 9.68 10.16
CA SER A 178 -12.23 9.90 8.92
C SER A 178 -11.87 8.90 7.82
N TYR A 179 -10.60 8.44 7.78
CA TYR A 179 -10.18 7.38 6.87
C TYR A 179 -10.96 6.08 7.12
N LEU A 180 -10.99 5.62 8.38
CA LEU A 180 -11.68 4.40 8.78
C LEU A 180 -13.20 4.50 8.59
N GLU A 181 -13.80 5.67 8.84
CA GLU A 181 -15.22 5.93 8.57
C GLU A 181 -15.55 5.83 7.08
N MET A 182 -14.74 6.41 6.20
CA MET A 182 -14.92 6.32 4.74
C MET A 182 -14.70 4.89 4.25
N GLU A 183 -13.70 4.19 4.75
CA GLU A 183 -13.47 2.77 4.44
C GLU A 183 -14.65 1.89 4.83
N ALA A 184 -15.24 2.11 6.01
CA ALA A 184 -16.44 1.39 6.46
C ALA A 184 -17.64 1.64 5.54
N LYS A 185 -17.83 2.88 5.06
CA LYS A 185 -18.86 3.20 4.07
C LYS A 185 -18.64 2.47 2.75
N LEU A 186 -17.39 2.44 2.24
CA LEU A 186 -17.06 1.71 1.03
C LEU A 186 -17.31 0.20 1.21
N ARG A 187 -16.90 -0.37 2.35
CA ARG A 187 -17.14 -1.79 2.67
C ARG A 187 -18.63 -2.14 2.73
N THR A 188 -19.48 -1.22 3.19
CA THR A 188 -20.92 -1.40 3.15
C THR A 188 -21.45 -1.32 1.72
N TYR A 189 -20.99 -0.35 0.95
CA TYR A 189 -21.41 -0.14 -0.43
C TYR A 189 -21.08 -1.33 -1.35
N VAL A 190 -19.87 -1.86 -1.30
CA VAL A 190 -19.46 -2.98 -2.16
C VAL A 190 -20.31 -4.23 -1.94
N LYS A 191 -20.80 -4.44 -0.72
CA LYS A 191 -21.77 -5.53 -0.42
C LYS A 191 -23.11 -5.34 -1.12
N THR A 192 -23.53 -4.10 -1.37
CA THR A 192 -24.81 -3.83 -2.06
C THR A 192 -24.74 -4.06 -3.56
N ILE A 193 -23.53 -4.04 -4.13
CA ILE A 193 -23.30 -4.22 -5.57
C ILE A 193 -22.66 -5.56 -5.92
N ASP A 194 -22.34 -6.37 -4.90
CA ASP A 194 -21.73 -7.71 -5.03
C ASP A 194 -20.36 -7.70 -5.74
N ILE A 195 -19.52 -6.72 -5.42
CA ILE A 195 -18.13 -6.64 -5.87
C ILE A 195 -17.22 -6.70 -4.64
N PRO A 196 -16.23 -7.61 -4.55
CA PRO A 196 -15.29 -7.68 -3.44
C PRO A 196 -14.51 -6.38 -3.22
N MET A 197 -14.16 -6.08 -1.97
CA MET A 197 -13.51 -4.82 -1.58
C MET A 197 -12.16 -4.60 -2.27
N ASP A 198 -11.32 -5.63 -2.35
CA ASP A 198 -10.02 -5.60 -3.02
C ASP A 198 -10.15 -5.54 -4.56
N GLU A 199 -11.19 -6.14 -5.13
CA GLU A 199 -11.49 -6.02 -6.56
C GLU A 199 -12.01 -4.60 -6.89
N MET A 200 -12.79 -3.99 -5.98
CA MET A 200 -13.29 -2.62 -6.14
C MET A 200 -12.17 -1.57 -6.18
N ASP A 201 -11.12 -1.73 -5.39
CA ASP A 201 -9.94 -0.85 -5.44
C ASP A 201 -9.32 -0.83 -6.83
N LEU A 202 -9.08 -2.00 -7.42
CA LEU A 202 -8.52 -2.12 -8.76
C LEU A 202 -9.49 -1.65 -9.86
N LEU A 203 -10.78 -1.96 -9.73
CA LEU A 203 -11.82 -1.50 -10.66
C LEU A 203 -11.89 0.03 -10.73
N LEU A 204 -11.83 0.72 -9.60
CA LEU A 204 -11.89 2.18 -9.57
C LEU A 204 -10.64 2.87 -10.14
N TRP A 205 -9.55 2.14 -10.35
CA TRP A 205 -8.35 2.61 -11.03
C TRP A 205 -8.38 2.42 -12.55
N TYR A 206 -9.29 1.64 -13.07
CA TYR A 206 -9.46 1.37 -14.50
C TYR A 206 -10.19 2.50 -15.18
#